data_ee6e49dbccd4273de619917bfea11070
#
_entry.id   ee6e49dbccd4273de619917bfea11070
#
_cell.length_a   1.000
_cell.length_b   1.000
_cell.length_c   1.000
_cell.angle_alpha   90.00
_cell.angle_beta   90.00
_cell.angle_gamma   90.00
#
_symmetry.space_group_name_H-M   'P 1'
#
loop_
_entity.id
_entity.type
_entity.pdbx_description
1 polymer ?
#
loop_
_entity_poly.entity_id
_entity_poly.type
_entity_poly.pdbx_seq_one_letter_code
_entity_poly.pdbx_strand_id
1 'polypeptide(L)'
;MFLTDTGNAQVDDIHTFARAQVSRALTQLRPGEGDAVLKGLQLYARALHHLQEDEPLPIPVRIVTGYRPGMIARIVEMHALEQAKVSGFDHRYEAQIANELADLFSHSGAGSQHLWAAMYDDLMLGSVALDSAGNGDGIVHLRWFIVDESVRAGGIGRRLLNQALEHADATGVVETHLWVGNLNAPLNHLLAETGFKAAKRPDGHLFIRASGTKHQ
;
A
#
# COMPACT_ATOMS: atom_id res chain seq x y z
N MET A 1 -38.62 -6.66 -23.53
CA MET A 1 -39.23 -7.97 -23.23
C MET A 1 -39.89 -7.85 -21.88
N PHE A 2 -41.21 -8.02 -21.76
CA PHE A 2 -41.94 -7.90 -20.50
C PHE A 2 -42.38 -9.30 -20.06
N LEU A 3 -42.39 -9.53 -18.74
CA LEU A 3 -42.90 -10.76 -18.15
C LEU A 3 -44.41 -10.77 -18.22
N THR A 4 -45.02 -11.97 -18.31
CA THR A 4 -46.44 -12.15 -18.13
C THR A 4 -46.81 -12.08 -16.64
N ASP A 5 -48.10 -11.91 -16.29
CA ASP A 5 -48.54 -11.87 -14.90
C ASP A 5 -48.13 -13.10 -14.12
N THR A 6 -48.18 -14.28 -14.72
CA THR A 6 -47.70 -15.54 -14.15
C THR A 6 -46.17 -15.50 -13.94
N GLY A 7 -45.42 -14.91 -14.87
CA GLY A 7 -43.96 -14.73 -14.75
C GLY A 7 -43.59 -13.80 -13.62
N ASN A 8 -44.34 -12.69 -13.46
CA ASN A 8 -44.14 -11.77 -12.34
C ASN A 8 -44.41 -12.43 -10.99
N ALA A 9 -45.51 -13.21 -10.88
CA ALA A 9 -45.80 -13.97 -9.64
C ALA A 9 -44.69 -14.95 -9.28
N GLN A 10 -44.14 -15.68 -10.25
CA GLN A 10 -43.00 -16.58 -10.02
C GLN A 10 -41.76 -15.89 -9.57
N VAL A 11 -41.44 -14.69 -10.12
CA VAL A 11 -40.31 -13.87 -9.68
C VAL A 11 -40.49 -13.40 -8.24
N ASP A 12 -41.69 -13.00 -7.84
CA ASP A 12 -42.00 -12.57 -6.46
C ASP A 12 -41.87 -13.73 -5.47
N ASP A 13 -42.31 -14.96 -5.85
CA ASP A 13 -42.09 -16.14 -5.03
C ASP A 13 -40.61 -16.47 -4.85
N ILE A 14 -39.82 -16.40 -5.93
CA ILE A 14 -38.36 -16.62 -5.88
C ILE A 14 -37.71 -15.58 -4.95
N HIS A 15 -38.06 -14.30 -5.08
CA HIS A 15 -37.53 -13.24 -4.22
C HIS A 15 -37.91 -13.45 -2.76
N THR A 16 -39.13 -13.87 -2.49
CA THR A 16 -39.61 -14.15 -1.12
C THR A 16 -38.83 -15.31 -0.51
N PHE A 17 -38.67 -16.40 -1.26
CA PHE A 17 -37.86 -17.55 -0.84
C PHE A 17 -36.40 -17.15 -0.59
N ALA A 18 -35.78 -16.44 -1.51
CA ALA A 18 -34.39 -16.00 -1.40
C ALA A 18 -34.16 -15.12 -0.15
N ARG A 19 -35.05 -14.15 0.08
CA ARG A 19 -35.00 -13.29 1.30
C ARG A 19 -35.12 -14.12 2.57
N ALA A 20 -36.06 -15.08 2.62
CA ALA A 20 -36.24 -15.94 3.78
C ALA A 20 -34.98 -16.81 4.02
N GLN A 21 -34.34 -17.34 2.99
CA GLN A 21 -33.11 -18.10 3.13
C GLN A 21 -31.94 -17.24 3.63
N VAL A 22 -31.76 -16.05 3.08
CA VAL A 22 -30.70 -15.11 3.53
C VAL A 22 -30.94 -14.75 5.00
N SER A 23 -32.17 -14.38 5.38
CA SER A 23 -32.49 -14.04 6.76
C SER A 23 -32.19 -15.19 7.73
N ARG A 24 -32.57 -16.43 7.36
CA ARG A 24 -32.28 -17.63 8.17
C ARG A 24 -30.76 -17.87 8.29
N ALA A 25 -30.00 -17.70 7.20
CA ALA A 25 -28.56 -17.87 7.25
C ALA A 25 -27.90 -16.83 8.16
N LEU A 26 -28.33 -15.56 8.09
CA LEU A 26 -27.80 -14.49 8.93
C LEU A 26 -28.03 -14.74 10.43
N THR A 27 -29.12 -15.42 10.82
CA THR A 27 -29.36 -15.77 12.24
C THR A 27 -28.41 -16.86 12.77
N GLN A 28 -27.69 -17.57 11.93
CA GLN A 28 -26.70 -18.58 12.32
C GLN A 28 -25.29 -17.98 12.48
N LEU A 29 -25.09 -16.72 12.14
CA LEU A 29 -23.80 -16.05 12.25
C LEU A 29 -23.50 -15.65 13.69
N ARG A 30 -22.21 -15.67 14.03
CA ARG A 30 -21.72 -15.16 15.31
C ARG A 30 -21.75 -13.63 15.34
N PRO A 31 -21.67 -13.00 16.54
CA PRO A 31 -21.57 -11.55 16.66
C PRO A 31 -20.39 -10.99 15.82
N GLY A 32 -20.66 -10.02 14.94
CA GLY A 32 -19.70 -9.40 14.03
C GLY A 32 -19.52 -10.06 12.66
N GLU A 33 -19.91 -11.34 12.50
CA GLU A 33 -19.82 -12.02 11.20
C GLU A 33 -20.85 -11.47 10.18
N GLY A 34 -21.99 -10.98 10.66
CA GLY A 34 -23.00 -10.34 9.82
C GLY A 34 -22.48 -9.11 9.10
N ASP A 35 -21.72 -8.27 9.79
CA ASP A 35 -21.09 -7.07 9.19
C ASP A 35 -20.05 -7.45 8.14
N ALA A 36 -19.28 -8.51 8.38
CA ALA A 36 -18.30 -9.01 7.42
C ALA A 36 -18.99 -9.52 6.14
N VAL A 37 -20.10 -10.26 6.27
CA VAL A 37 -20.91 -10.73 5.14
C VAL A 37 -21.50 -9.56 4.37
N LEU A 38 -22.09 -8.58 5.08
CA LEU A 38 -22.67 -7.39 4.45
C LEU A 38 -21.61 -6.60 3.68
N LYS A 39 -20.45 -6.36 4.29
CA LYS A 39 -19.32 -5.67 3.65
C LYS A 39 -18.83 -6.43 2.41
N GLY A 40 -18.72 -7.75 2.49
CA GLY A 40 -18.33 -8.61 1.36
C GLY A 40 -19.31 -8.52 0.19
N LEU A 41 -20.61 -8.59 0.47
CA LEU A 41 -21.65 -8.45 -0.55
C LEU A 41 -21.68 -7.06 -1.19
N GLN A 42 -21.49 -6.00 -0.42
CA GLN A 42 -21.38 -4.63 -0.93
C GLN A 42 -20.17 -4.44 -1.85
N LEU A 43 -19.02 -5.00 -1.47
CA LEU A 43 -17.82 -5.00 -2.31
C LEU A 43 -18.05 -5.76 -3.63
N TYR A 44 -18.66 -6.93 -3.54
CA TYR A 44 -18.98 -7.75 -4.72
C TYR A 44 -19.99 -7.06 -5.64
N ALA A 45 -21.06 -6.48 -5.10
CA ALA A 45 -22.03 -5.72 -5.88
C ALA A 45 -21.40 -4.53 -6.62
N ARG A 46 -20.48 -3.81 -5.93
CA ARG A 46 -19.72 -2.71 -6.54
C ARG A 46 -18.84 -3.21 -7.69
N ALA A 47 -18.13 -4.33 -7.48
CA ALA A 47 -17.30 -4.92 -8.52
C ALA A 47 -18.13 -5.35 -9.75
N LEU A 48 -19.31 -5.95 -9.55
CA LEU A 48 -20.23 -6.29 -10.64
C LEU A 48 -20.73 -5.07 -11.42
N HIS A 49 -21.02 -3.97 -10.73
CA HIS A 49 -21.46 -2.72 -11.38
C HIS A 49 -20.37 -2.20 -12.31
N HIS A 50 -19.12 -2.18 -11.87
CA HIS A 50 -18.00 -1.69 -12.69
C HIS A 50 -17.63 -2.62 -13.85
N LEU A 51 -17.90 -3.93 -13.76
CA LEU A 51 -17.76 -4.82 -14.90
C LEU A 51 -18.72 -4.46 -16.06
N GLN A 52 -19.85 -3.81 -15.75
CA GLN A 52 -20.81 -3.35 -16.78
C GLN A 52 -20.37 -2.03 -17.43
N GLU A 53 -19.54 -1.24 -16.76
CA GLU A 53 -19.08 0.08 -17.21
C GLU A 53 -17.73 0.03 -17.93
N ASP A 54 -17.07 -1.14 -17.98
CA ASP A 54 -15.74 -1.37 -18.60
C ASP A 54 -14.62 -0.43 -18.05
N GLU A 55 -14.86 0.16 -16.85
CA GLU A 55 -13.91 1.03 -16.17
C GLU A 55 -13.30 0.32 -14.94
N PRO A 56 -11.95 0.35 -14.79
CA PRO A 56 -11.32 -0.17 -13.57
C PRO A 56 -11.74 0.70 -12.38
N LEU A 57 -12.17 0.05 -11.29
CA LEU A 57 -12.47 0.70 -10.03
C LEU A 57 -11.28 1.56 -9.56
N PRO A 58 -11.39 2.89 -9.49
CA PRO A 58 -10.37 3.68 -8.85
C PRO A 58 -10.36 3.34 -7.36
N ILE A 59 -9.25 2.79 -6.87
CA ILE A 59 -9.08 2.58 -5.43
C ILE A 59 -8.83 3.96 -4.81
N PRO A 60 -9.74 4.50 -3.99
CA PRO A 60 -9.60 5.84 -3.39
C PRO A 60 -8.55 5.81 -2.28
N VAL A 61 -7.28 5.70 -2.68
CA VAL A 61 -6.15 5.65 -1.77
C VAL A 61 -5.82 7.06 -1.29
N ARG A 62 -5.70 7.22 0.03
CA ARG A 62 -5.18 8.42 0.69
C ARG A 62 -3.74 8.20 1.11
N ILE A 63 -2.85 9.16 0.83
CA ILE A 63 -1.52 9.16 1.45
C ILE A 63 -1.63 9.87 2.80
N VAL A 64 -1.21 9.18 3.85
CA VAL A 64 -1.17 9.72 5.21
C VAL A 64 0.29 9.80 5.66
N THR A 65 0.60 10.81 6.47
CA THR A 65 1.93 11.04 7.02
C THR A 65 1.96 10.67 8.49
N GLY A 66 3.07 10.14 8.93
CA GLY A 66 3.31 9.77 10.32
C GLY A 66 2.81 8.38 10.69
N TYR A 67 3.15 7.97 11.92
CA TYR A 67 2.85 6.64 12.44
C TYR A 67 1.38 6.49 12.88
N ARG A 68 0.84 5.31 12.64
CA ARG A 68 -0.44 4.85 13.20
C ARG A 68 -0.29 3.44 13.75
N PRO A 69 -1.05 3.06 14.80
CA PRO A 69 -1.03 1.70 15.33
C PRO A 69 -1.22 0.65 14.23
N GLY A 70 -0.39 -0.39 14.25
CA GLY A 70 -0.41 -1.48 13.27
C GLY A 70 0.48 -1.27 12.04
N MET A 71 0.99 -0.07 11.77
CA MET A 71 1.81 0.19 10.59
C MET A 71 3.11 -0.62 10.58
N ILE A 72 3.82 -0.74 11.71
CA ILE A 72 5.04 -1.55 11.79
C ILE A 72 4.74 -2.98 11.34
N ALA A 73 3.73 -3.61 11.95
CA ALA A 73 3.36 -4.99 11.64
C ALA A 73 3.02 -5.16 10.14
N ARG A 74 2.28 -4.23 9.57
CA ARG A 74 1.88 -4.30 8.15
C ARG A 74 3.05 -4.07 7.19
N ILE A 75 3.98 -3.17 7.49
CA ILE A 75 5.20 -2.97 6.69
C ILE A 75 6.05 -4.24 6.73
N VAL A 76 6.26 -4.81 7.90
CA VAL A 76 7.01 -6.05 8.09
C VAL A 76 6.37 -7.17 7.28
N GLU A 77 5.06 -7.37 7.40
CA GLU A 77 4.30 -8.39 6.65
C GLU A 77 4.49 -8.24 5.14
N MET A 78 4.27 -7.04 4.58
CA MET A 78 4.40 -6.82 3.14
C MET A 78 5.82 -7.13 2.64
N HIS A 79 6.86 -6.70 3.36
CA HIS A 79 8.25 -6.98 3.00
C HIS A 79 8.61 -8.46 3.15
N ALA A 80 8.17 -9.12 4.20
CA ALA A 80 8.42 -10.54 4.43
C ALA A 80 7.77 -11.41 3.33
N LEU A 81 6.52 -11.11 2.97
CA LEU A 81 5.82 -11.80 1.89
C LEU A 81 6.48 -11.59 0.51
N GLU A 82 6.95 -10.37 0.23
CA GLU A 82 7.67 -10.09 -1.03
C GLU A 82 9.02 -10.82 -1.06
N GLN A 83 9.78 -10.79 0.02
CA GLN A 83 11.05 -11.50 0.13
C GLN A 83 10.88 -13.01 0.01
N ALA A 84 9.83 -13.57 0.61
CA ALA A 84 9.53 -15.00 0.54
C ALA A 84 9.37 -15.52 -0.89
N LYS A 85 8.84 -14.69 -1.81
CA LYS A 85 8.69 -15.04 -3.24
C LYS A 85 10.02 -15.16 -3.96
N VAL A 86 11.03 -14.42 -3.51
CA VAL A 86 12.34 -14.34 -4.19
C VAL A 86 13.33 -15.35 -3.61
N SER A 87 13.41 -15.46 -2.29
CA SER A 87 14.45 -16.19 -1.59
C SER A 87 13.93 -17.28 -0.65
N GLY A 88 12.61 -17.49 -0.61
CA GLY A 88 11.95 -18.30 0.40
C GLY A 88 11.75 -17.56 1.71
N PHE A 89 10.98 -18.17 2.63
CA PHE A 89 10.70 -17.59 3.93
C PHE A 89 11.95 -17.56 4.83
N ASP A 90 12.24 -16.37 5.40
CA ASP A 90 13.30 -16.19 6.41
C ASP A 90 12.81 -15.29 7.56
N HIS A 91 12.57 -15.88 8.72
CA HIS A 91 12.17 -15.15 9.93
C HIS A 91 13.22 -14.13 10.41
N ARG A 92 14.51 -14.31 10.03
CA ARG A 92 15.58 -13.36 10.37
C ARG A 92 15.40 -12.05 9.61
N TYR A 93 15.00 -12.13 8.35
CA TYR A 93 14.70 -10.94 7.53
C TYR A 93 13.51 -10.17 8.11
N GLU A 94 12.45 -10.88 8.50
CA GLU A 94 11.28 -10.28 9.16
C GLU A 94 11.66 -9.58 10.47
N ALA A 95 12.43 -10.27 11.35
CA ALA A 95 12.92 -9.71 12.60
C ALA A 95 13.84 -8.49 12.38
N GLN A 96 14.69 -8.52 11.35
CA GLN A 96 15.55 -7.41 11.00
C GLN A 96 14.72 -6.16 10.65
N ILE A 97 13.73 -6.27 9.75
CA ILE A 97 12.87 -5.15 9.37
C ILE A 97 12.09 -4.61 10.56
N ALA A 98 11.57 -5.50 11.42
CA ALA A 98 10.85 -5.08 12.62
C ALA A 98 11.74 -4.25 13.58
N ASN A 99 12.99 -4.69 13.80
CA ASN A 99 13.96 -3.96 14.63
C ASN A 99 14.32 -2.60 14.01
N GLU A 100 14.64 -2.56 12.72
CA GLU A 100 14.97 -1.32 12.03
C GLU A 100 13.83 -0.30 12.06
N LEU A 101 12.57 -0.75 11.93
CA LEU A 101 11.39 0.11 12.07
C LEU A 101 11.20 0.58 13.52
N ALA A 102 11.41 -0.31 14.51
CA ALA A 102 11.33 0.06 15.91
C ALA A 102 12.37 1.14 16.26
N ASP A 103 13.60 1.00 15.75
CA ASP A 103 14.67 1.99 15.93
C ASP A 103 14.32 3.33 15.31
N LEU A 104 13.79 3.36 14.08
CA LEU A 104 13.34 4.59 13.43
C LEU A 104 12.34 5.35 14.31
N PHE A 105 11.32 4.64 14.81
CA PHE A 105 10.25 5.27 15.60
C PHE A 105 10.69 5.61 17.04
N SER A 106 11.68 4.93 17.58
CA SER A 106 12.20 5.20 18.93
C SER A 106 13.09 6.45 18.98
N HIS A 107 13.84 6.72 17.91
CA HIS A 107 14.74 7.86 17.81
C HIS A 107 14.09 9.12 17.23
N SER A 108 12.98 8.98 16.54
CA SER A 108 12.21 10.09 16.01
C SER A 108 11.31 10.64 17.12
N GLY A 109 11.51 11.87 17.57
CA GLY A 109 10.60 12.52 18.53
C GLY A 109 9.15 12.49 18.06
N ALA A 110 8.20 12.78 18.94
CA ALA A 110 6.75 12.72 18.69
C ALA A 110 6.34 13.60 17.49
N GLY A 111 6.46 13.07 16.29
CA GLY A 111 6.19 13.78 15.04
C GLY A 111 6.98 13.26 13.87
N SER A 112 7.34 11.96 13.83
CA SER A 112 8.09 11.41 12.69
C SER A 112 7.30 11.59 11.39
N GLN A 113 7.43 12.78 10.80
CA GLN A 113 6.89 13.14 9.49
C GLN A 113 7.65 12.46 8.35
N HIS A 114 8.38 11.40 8.67
CA HIS A 114 9.29 10.73 7.73
C HIS A 114 8.72 9.39 7.21
N LEU A 115 7.48 9.05 7.56
CA LEU A 115 6.77 7.88 7.05
C LEU A 115 5.51 8.32 6.31
N TRP A 116 5.34 7.85 5.10
CA TRP A 116 4.11 7.99 4.31
C TRP A 116 3.52 6.61 4.07
N ALA A 117 2.21 6.51 4.25
CA ALA A 117 1.47 5.28 4.01
C ALA A 117 0.29 5.54 3.06
N ALA A 118 0.13 4.65 2.12
CA ALA A 118 -1.02 4.60 1.23
C ALA A 118 -2.13 3.79 1.90
N MET A 119 -3.24 4.44 2.24
CA MET A 119 -4.35 3.85 2.97
C MET A 119 -5.61 3.79 2.10
N TYR A 120 -6.27 2.64 2.11
CA TYR A 120 -7.63 2.44 1.65
C TYR A 120 -8.48 2.02 2.85
N ASP A 121 -9.37 2.89 3.31
CA ASP A 121 -10.01 2.79 4.62
C ASP A 121 -8.95 2.60 5.73
N ASP A 122 -9.02 1.49 6.48
CA ASP A 122 -8.06 1.12 7.51
C ASP A 122 -6.96 0.19 7.01
N LEU A 123 -6.99 -0.21 5.73
CA LEU A 123 -6.01 -1.09 5.14
C LEU A 123 -4.83 -0.30 4.55
N MET A 124 -3.64 -0.59 5.03
CA MET A 124 -2.40 -0.06 4.46
C MET A 124 -2.00 -0.85 3.22
N LEU A 125 -1.90 -0.16 2.09
CA LEU A 125 -1.59 -0.71 0.77
C LEU A 125 -0.17 -0.43 0.31
N GLY A 126 0.59 0.36 1.05
CA GLY A 126 1.98 0.64 0.75
C GLY A 126 2.58 1.64 1.70
N SER A 127 3.91 1.74 1.68
CA SER A 127 4.68 2.64 2.52
C SER A 127 5.93 3.15 1.84
N VAL A 128 6.46 4.23 2.37
CA VAL A 128 7.80 4.74 2.15
C VAL A 128 8.23 5.56 3.36
N ALA A 129 9.49 5.49 3.74
CA ALA A 129 10.04 6.34 4.78
C ALA A 129 11.35 6.99 4.33
N LEU A 130 11.67 8.13 4.95
CA LEU A 130 12.98 8.77 4.89
C LEU A 130 13.68 8.61 6.24
N ASP A 131 14.88 8.09 6.20
CA ASP A 131 15.73 7.89 7.36
C ASP A 131 16.97 8.78 7.22
N SER A 132 17.15 9.70 8.18
CA SER A 132 18.29 10.62 8.23
C SER A 132 19.36 10.15 9.22
N ALA A 133 19.35 8.87 9.62
CA ALA A 133 20.18 8.35 10.69
C ALA A 133 21.67 8.67 10.51
N GLY A 134 22.12 9.68 11.21
CA GLY A 134 23.51 9.86 11.64
C GLY A 134 24.48 10.59 10.72
N ASN A 135 24.11 10.93 9.49
CA ASN A 135 25.01 11.63 8.59
C ASN A 135 24.58 13.10 8.47
N GLY A 136 25.28 14.00 9.13
CA GLY A 136 25.06 15.46 9.04
C GLY A 136 25.32 16.06 7.65
N ASP A 137 25.44 15.23 6.61
CA ASP A 137 25.90 15.58 5.26
C ASP A 137 24.74 15.90 4.28
N GLY A 138 23.52 16.08 4.78
CA GLY A 138 22.36 16.36 3.93
C GLY A 138 21.91 15.14 3.11
N ILE A 139 22.35 13.94 3.47
CA ILE A 139 21.94 12.67 2.82
C ILE A 139 20.82 12.01 3.64
N VAL A 140 19.78 11.55 2.94
CA VAL A 140 18.72 10.73 3.54
C VAL A 140 18.60 9.40 2.80
N HIS A 141 18.19 8.38 3.52
CA HIS A 141 17.92 7.06 2.97
C HIS A 141 16.42 6.85 2.82
N LEU A 142 15.98 6.57 1.61
CA LEU A 142 14.63 6.13 1.34
C LEU A 142 14.54 4.65 1.67
N ARG A 143 13.66 4.30 2.61
CA ARG A 143 13.54 2.95 3.15
C ARG A 143 12.09 2.47 3.17
N TRP A 144 11.90 1.16 3.30
CA TRP A 144 10.59 0.49 3.40
C TRP A 144 9.61 0.94 2.32
N PHE A 145 10.15 1.16 1.11
CA PHE A 145 9.34 1.44 -0.07
C PHE A 145 8.74 0.15 -0.59
N ILE A 146 7.45 0.00 -0.38
CA ILE A 146 6.70 -1.18 -0.81
C ILE A 146 5.27 -0.80 -1.17
N VAL A 147 4.69 -1.54 -2.13
CA VAL A 147 3.28 -1.47 -2.49
C VAL A 147 2.74 -2.89 -2.53
N ASP A 148 1.60 -3.10 -1.87
CA ASP A 148 0.87 -4.37 -1.88
C ASP A 148 0.64 -4.83 -3.31
N GLU A 149 0.88 -6.12 -3.56
CA GLU A 149 0.83 -6.69 -4.91
C GLU A 149 -0.55 -6.51 -5.56
N SER A 150 -1.62 -6.63 -4.76
CA SER A 150 -3.00 -6.54 -5.24
C SER A 150 -3.36 -5.20 -5.90
N VAL A 151 -2.55 -4.15 -5.66
CA VAL A 151 -2.82 -2.77 -6.12
C VAL A 151 -1.65 -2.17 -6.90
N ARG A 152 -0.69 -2.97 -7.31
CA ARG A 152 0.41 -2.53 -8.19
C ARG A 152 -0.14 -2.06 -9.53
N ALA A 153 0.62 -1.23 -10.21
CA ALA A 153 0.25 -0.54 -11.47
C ALA A 153 -0.83 0.55 -11.34
N GLY A 154 -1.47 0.73 -10.17
CA GLY A 154 -2.43 1.81 -9.89
C GLY A 154 -1.79 3.17 -9.53
N GLY A 155 -0.50 3.38 -9.79
CA GLY A 155 0.20 4.65 -9.52
C GLY A 155 0.49 4.95 -8.05
N ILE A 156 0.16 4.04 -7.12
CA ILE A 156 0.34 4.23 -5.66
C ILE A 156 1.81 4.44 -5.32
N GLY A 157 2.71 3.62 -5.88
CA GLY A 157 4.15 3.75 -5.66
C GLY A 157 4.69 5.11 -6.08
N ARG A 158 4.26 5.62 -7.23
CA ARG A 158 4.63 6.96 -7.71
C ARG A 158 4.16 8.05 -6.75
N ARG A 159 2.93 7.96 -6.26
CA ARG A 159 2.38 8.93 -5.31
C ARG A 159 3.13 8.93 -3.99
N LEU A 160 3.45 7.75 -3.44
CA LEU A 160 4.26 7.60 -2.23
C LEU A 160 5.65 8.21 -2.41
N LEU A 161 6.34 7.82 -3.50
CA LEU A 161 7.69 8.29 -3.78
C LEU A 161 7.74 9.79 -3.95
N ASN A 162 6.81 10.39 -4.71
CA ASN A 162 6.73 11.83 -4.90
C ASN A 162 6.55 12.57 -3.58
N GLN A 163 5.66 12.11 -2.68
CA GLN A 163 5.47 12.75 -1.37
C GLN A 163 6.75 12.74 -0.51
N ALA A 164 7.49 11.62 -0.51
CA ALA A 164 8.76 11.53 0.21
C ALA A 164 9.82 12.46 -0.41
N LEU A 165 9.92 12.51 -1.73
CA LEU A 165 10.88 13.35 -2.43
C LEU A 165 10.57 14.86 -2.31
N GLU A 166 9.30 15.24 -2.39
CA GLU A 166 8.85 16.60 -2.15
C GLU A 166 9.23 17.07 -0.75
N HIS A 167 9.08 16.20 0.26
CA HIS A 167 9.50 16.49 1.62
C HIS A 167 11.02 16.63 1.72
N ALA A 168 11.79 15.72 1.12
CA ALA A 168 13.25 15.80 1.10
C ALA A 168 13.74 17.10 0.46
N ASP A 169 13.19 17.48 -0.68
CA ASP A 169 13.51 18.71 -1.40
C ASP A 169 13.15 19.97 -0.57
N ALA A 170 12.04 19.92 0.19
CA ALA A 170 11.60 21.04 1.04
C ALA A 170 12.43 21.20 2.31
N THR A 171 13.07 20.14 2.79
CA THR A 171 13.86 20.15 4.05
C THR A 171 15.35 20.36 3.84
N GLY A 172 15.78 20.64 2.61
CA GLY A 172 17.17 20.96 2.30
C GLY A 172 18.09 19.73 2.22
N VAL A 173 17.52 18.57 2.00
CA VAL A 173 18.26 17.33 1.71
C VAL A 173 19.05 17.53 0.43
N VAL A 174 20.33 17.13 0.41
CA VAL A 174 21.20 17.24 -0.76
C VAL A 174 21.05 16.01 -1.67
N GLU A 175 21.02 14.83 -1.08
CA GLU A 175 20.88 13.58 -1.80
C GLU A 175 19.90 12.63 -1.11
N THR A 176 19.13 11.92 -1.90
CA THR A 176 18.29 10.79 -1.45
C THR A 176 18.86 9.49 -2.00
N HIS A 177 19.17 8.56 -1.11
CA HIS A 177 19.73 7.25 -1.44
C HIS A 177 18.68 6.17 -1.26
N LEU A 178 18.59 5.23 -2.19
CA LEU A 178 17.70 4.05 -2.12
C LEU A 178 18.50 2.78 -2.42
N TRP A 179 18.49 1.86 -1.48
CA TRP A 179 18.99 0.50 -1.71
C TRP A 179 17.85 -0.42 -2.14
N VAL A 180 18.06 -1.13 -3.24
CA VAL A 180 17.09 -2.06 -3.81
C VAL A 180 17.71 -3.47 -3.84
N GLY A 181 17.12 -4.40 -3.07
CA GLY A 181 17.57 -5.79 -3.05
C GLY A 181 17.14 -6.55 -4.31
N ASN A 182 15.90 -6.33 -4.75
CA ASN A 182 15.33 -6.97 -5.93
C ASN A 182 14.78 -5.92 -6.88
N LEU A 183 15.56 -5.62 -7.91
CA LEU A 183 15.19 -4.63 -8.92
C LEU A 183 14.40 -5.29 -10.05
N ASN A 184 13.16 -4.85 -10.23
CA ASN A 184 12.32 -5.23 -11.34
C ASN A 184 12.13 -4.07 -12.33
N ALA A 185 11.64 -4.37 -13.54
CA ALA A 185 11.49 -3.36 -14.59
C ALA A 185 10.54 -2.20 -14.21
N PRO A 186 9.37 -2.42 -13.60
CA PRO A 186 8.50 -1.33 -13.15
C PRO A 186 9.17 -0.40 -12.12
N LEU A 187 9.90 -0.95 -11.14
CA LEU A 187 10.60 -0.15 -10.15
C LEU A 187 11.73 0.65 -10.78
N ASN A 188 12.52 0.01 -11.66
CA ASN A 188 13.60 0.70 -12.37
C ASN A 188 13.08 1.89 -13.20
N HIS A 189 11.96 1.70 -13.90
CA HIS A 189 11.30 2.77 -14.65
C HIS A 189 10.83 3.90 -13.74
N LEU A 190 10.15 3.59 -12.64
CA LEU A 190 9.69 4.57 -11.67
C LEU A 190 10.84 5.39 -11.07
N LEU A 191 11.96 4.74 -10.73
CA LEU A 191 13.14 5.41 -10.17
C LEU A 191 13.79 6.34 -11.22
N ALA A 192 13.89 5.91 -12.47
CA ALA A 192 14.43 6.75 -13.55
C ALA A 192 13.55 8.00 -13.77
N GLU A 193 12.24 7.86 -13.82
CA GLU A 193 11.30 8.98 -13.99
C GLU A 193 11.31 9.97 -12.81
N THR A 194 11.64 9.52 -11.61
CA THR A 194 11.74 10.36 -10.41
C THR A 194 13.14 10.92 -10.17
N GLY A 195 14.05 10.76 -11.14
CA GLY A 195 15.37 11.37 -11.14
C GLY A 195 16.47 10.58 -10.45
N PHE A 196 16.19 9.35 -10.04
CA PHE A 196 17.22 8.47 -9.48
C PHE A 196 18.14 7.95 -10.56
N LYS A 197 19.44 7.87 -10.24
CA LYS A 197 20.49 7.29 -11.08
C LYS A 197 21.10 6.10 -10.36
N ALA A 198 21.31 5.00 -11.09
CA ALA A 198 21.98 3.83 -10.54
C ALA A 198 23.46 4.14 -10.28
N ALA A 199 23.92 3.86 -9.07
CA ALA A 199 25.33 3.89 -8.71
C ALA A 199 25.87 2.46 -8.71
N LYS A 200 27.01 2.25 -9.38
CA LYS A 200 27.67 0.92 -9.42
C LYS A 200 28.24 0.59 -8.04
N ARG A 201 27.72 -0.44 -7.40
CA ARG A 201 28.22 -1.01 -6.15
C ARG A 201 28.31 -2.53 -6.24
N PRO A 202 29.33 -3.16 -5.60
CA PRO A 202 29.51 -4.62 -5.67
C PRO A 202 28.44 -5.40 -4.89
N ASP A 203 27.78 -4.77 -3.94
CA ASP A 203 26.92 -5.37 -2.92
C ASP A 203 25.40 -5.08 -3.13
N GLY A 204 25.00 -4.60 -4.32
CA GLY A 204 23.57 -4.40 -4.61
C GLY A 204 23.30 -3.20 -5.53
N HIS A 205 22.01 -2.89 -5.66
CA HIS A 205 21.56 -1.77 -6.48
C HIS A 205 21.33 -0.53 -5.60
N LEU A 206 22.31 0.39 -5.60
CA LEU A 206 22.16 1.70 -4.99
C LEU A 206 21.68 2.70 -6.06
N PHE A 207 20.64 3.43 -5.73
CA PHE A 207 20.12 4.54 -6.52
C PHE A 207 20.30 5.84 -5.77
N ILE A 208 20.76 6.88 -6.44
CA ILE A 208 21.02 8.20 -5.87
C ILE A 208 20.24 9.24 -6.67
N ARG A 209 19.53 10.11 -5.97
CA ARG A 209 18.88 11.28 -6.52
C ARG A 209 19.43 12.53 -5.81
N ALA A 210 19.99 13.46 -6.57
CA ALA A 210 20.28 14.81 -6.05
C ALA A 210 18.96 15.58 -5.93
N SER A 211 18.78 16.27 -4.81
CA SER A 211 17.59 17.11 -4.61
C SER A 211 17.59 18.26 -5.62
N GLY A 212 16.41 18.56 -6.15
CA GLY A 212 16.23 19.70 -7.03
C GLY A 212 16.45 21.00 -6.23
N THR A 213 17.59 21.62 -6.36
CA THR A 213 17.81 22.97 -5.82
C THR A 213 16.83 23.90 -6.54
N LYS A 214 15.75 24.31 -5.88
CA LYS A 214 15.02 25.49 -6.31
C LYS A 214 15.96 26.67 -6.04
N HIS A 215 16.72 27.07 -7.07
CA HIS A 215 17.32 28.41 -7.05
C HIS A 215 16.16 29.42 -6.93
N GLN A 216 16.13 30.13 -5.81
CA GLN A 216 15.38 31.37 -5.65
C GLN A 216 15.94 32.45 -6.59
#